data_735b3ba3ad9601cd111b275324bd1fa1
#
_entry.id   735b3ba3ad9601cd111b275324bd1fa1
#
_cell.length_a   1.000
_cell.length_b   1.000
_cell.length_c   1.000
_cell.angle_alpha   90.00
_cell.angle_beta   90.00
_cell.angle_gamma   90.00
#
_symmetry.space_group_name_H-M   'P 1'
#
loop_
_entity.id
_entity.type
_entity.pdbx_description
1 polymer ?
#
loop_
_entity_poly.entity_id
_entity_poly.type
_entity_poly.pdbx_seq_one_letter_code
_entity_poly.pdbx_strand_id
1 'polypeptide(L)'
;MTHTRRALIVGVVALLSANIAAHAQQVRPYQPAFDVTDYAIAIDVPDTGATIHAQATLSVTRTGGGDTLVLDLLDLDVRGITVDGRSVRFVRRPATIAIPLPRKSGRAVVYTVGVDYAGAVTDGLIARADSAGRWTYFGDNWPNRARHWIPSIDHPSDKATVTWRVTAPASKTVVANGKLLSTRVVRDGGEERREWVWREGRRIPVYLMVIAVAPLAQFDFGETACGLAEGQRCVPQSVYTAPEQRATMPGSFARVGEMVQLFSRLVGPFPYEKLAHLQSSTRFGGMENASAIFYADAPFRKGGTPEETIAHETAHQWFGDAVTEREWPHVWLSEGFATYFAALWTRAARGDAVFRTQMAGIRTTILNDSVSVPHRPVIDTLETNLLALLNRNSYEKGGFVLHMLRAQVGDRAFFDAIRSYYAKHRHATAVTDDLRTEMERESKQNLGWFFDQWLRRPGYPEVTATWSYDNPGRRVDVELTQGSRFGAFRFPLVVELVDSAGVTHRSTVDMTTAAEGTVRVQIPSAGRPTSVVLDPDVALLARLVVTER
;
A
#
# COMPACT_ATOMS: atom_id res chain seq x y z
N MET A 1 -14.36 10.54 -62.22
CA MET A 1 -14.13 9.11 -62.38
C MET A 1 -12.97 8.79 -61.46
N THR A 2 -12.97 8.06 -60.44
CA THR A 2 -13.83 7.04 -59.88
C THR A 2 -13.19 6.59 -58.56
N HIS A 3 -13.93 6.63 -57.51
CA HIS A 3 -14.15 5.61 -56.48
C HIS A 3 -13.05 4.69 -55.97
N THR A 4 -12.91 4.75 -54.65
CA THR A 4 -12.92 3.64 -53.70
C THR A 4 -11.69 2.74 -53.57
N ARG A 5 -11.04 2.89 -52.43
CA ARG A 5 -10.64 1.78 -51.58
C ARG A 5 -10.44 2.25 -50.10
N ARG A 6 -11.54 2.30 -49.36
CA ARG A 6 -11.57 2.12 -47.91
C ARG A 6 -12.16 0.75 -47.68
N ALA A 7 -11.43 -0.15 -47.07
CA ALA A 7 -11.90 -1.17 -46.13
C ALA A 7 -10.80 -2.24 -45.96
N LEU A 8 -10.69 -2.69 -44.74
CA LEU A 8 -9.86 -3.78 -44.16
C LEU A 8 -8.60 -3.35 -43.40
N ILE A 9 -8.79 -2.67 -42.28
CA ILE A 9 -7.95 -2.82 -41.07
C ILE A 9 -8.91 -2.70 -39.87
N VAL A 10 -9.72 -3.71 -39.62
CA VAL A 10 -10.56 -3.86 -38.41
C VAL A 10 -10.70 -5.35 -38.07
N GLY A 11 -9.67 -6.12 -38.16
CA GLY A 11 -9.78 -7.58 -37.97
C GLY A 11 -8.70 -8.26 -37.12
N VAL A 12 -7.69 -7.54 -36.61
CA VAL A 12 -6.54 -8.20 -35.94
C VAL A 12 -6.34 -7.76 -34.48
N VAL A 13 -7.03 -6.73 -34.01
CA VAL A 13 -6.90 -6.27 -32.62
C VAL A 13 -7.82 -7.02 -31.64
N ALA A 14 -8.82 -7.75 -32.13
CA ALA A 14 -9.81 -8.43 -31.28
C ALA A 14 -9.41 -9.86 -30.85
N LEU A 15 -8.32 -10.41 -31.35
CA LEU A 15 -7.91 -11.80 -31.05
C LEU A 15 -6.71 -11.91 -30.07
N LEU A 16 -6.06 -10.80 -29.73
CA LEU A 16 -4.99 -10.77 -28.72
C LEU A 16 -5.48 -10.38 -27.31
N SER A 17 -6.69 -9.86 -27.20
CA SER A 17 -7.32 -9.52 -25.92
C SER A 17 -8.09 -10.68 -25.26
N ALA A 18 -8.32 -11.78 -25.95
CA ALA A 18 -9.12 -12.89 -25.43
C ALA A 18 -8.33 -13.93 -24.61
N ASN A 19 -7.00 -13.93 -24.67
CA ASN A 19 -6.17 -14.89 -23.93
C ASN A 19 -5.57 -14.36 -22.63
N ILE A 20 -5.75 -13.08 -22.30
CA ILE A 20 -5.34 -12.51 -21.00
C ILE A 20 -6.46 -12.62 -19.94
N ALA A 21 -7.69 -12.87 -20.36
CA ALA A 21 -8.86 -12.94 -19.46
C ALA A 21 -9.11 -14.34 -18.83
N ALA A 22 -8.31 -15.35 -19.12
CA ALA A 22 -8.61 -16.71 -18.67
C ALA A 22 -7.95 -17.15 -17.35
N HIS A 23 -7.13 -16.32 -16.74
CA HIS A 23 -6.67 -16.52 -15.36
C HIS A 23 -7.32 -15.47 -14.45
N ALA A 24 -8.66 -15.49 -14.37
CA ALA A 24 -9.35 -14.85 -13.27
C ALA A 24 -8.71 -15.37 -11.97
N GLN A 25 -7.95 -14.50 -11.30
CA GLN A 25 -7.28 -14.83 -10.05
C GLN A 25 -8.39 -15.24 -9.06
N GLN A 26 -8.56 -16.54 -8.86
CA GLN A 26 -9.49 -17.02 -7.84
C GLN A 26 -8.99 -16.51 -6.49
N VAL A 27 -9.65 -15.50 -5.96
CA VAL A 27 -9.47 -15.07 -4.59
C VAL A 27 -9.83 -16.26 -3.71
N ARG A 28 -8.83 -16.88 -3.11
CA ARG A 28 -9.09 -17.94 -2.16
C ARG A 28 -9.46 -17.35 -0.83
N PRO A 29 -10.46 -17.90 -0.14
CA PRO A 29 -10.67 -17.61 1.26
C PRO A 29 -9.39 -17.92 2.04
N TYR A 30 -9.10 -17.10 3.03
CA TYR A 30 -8.10 -17.40 4.04
C TYR A 30 -8.28 -18.82 4.60
N GLN A 31 -7.16 -19.51 4.86
CA GLN A 31 -7.14 -20.88 5.40
C GLN A 31 -6.86 -20.85 6.90
N PRO A 32 -7.84 -20.61 7.76
CA PRO A 32 -7.61 -20.39 9.20
C PRO A 32 -7.12 -21.65 9.96
N ALA A 33 -7.12 -22.81 9.31
CA ALA A 33 -6.63 -24.05 9.90
C ALA A 33 -5.11 -24.16 9.93
N PHE A 34 -4.40 -23.32 9.15
CA PHE A 34 -2.95 -23.36 9.00
C PHE A 34 -2.38 -21.95 9.05
N ASP A 35 -1.22 -21.79 9.71
CA ASP A 35 -0.42 -20.57 9.81
C ASP A 35 1.01 -20.93 9.41
N VAL A 36 1.49 -20.38 8.29
CA VAL A 36 2.90 -20.52 7.92
C VAL A 36 3.70 -19.48 8.70
N THR A 37 4.57 -19.95 9.56
CA THR A 37 5.31 -19.07 10.49
C THR A 37 6.71 -18.70 10.01
N ASP A 38 7.29 -19.48 9.10
CA ASP A 38 8.62 -19.24 8.51
C ASP A 38 8.73 -19.87 7.13
N TYR A 39 9.39 -19.16 6.21
CA TYR A 39 9.83 -19.64 4.92
C TYR A 39 11.36 -19.63 4.86
N ALA A 40 12.00 -20.76 4.56
CA ALA A 40 13.40 -20.83 4.16
C ALA A 40 13.46 -21.24 2.68
N ILE A 41 13.84 -20.29 1.83
CA ILE A 41 13.83 -20.49 0.38
C ILE A 41 15.25 -20.45 -0.16
N ALA A 42 15.71 -21.59 -0.68
CA ALA A 42 16.94 -21.69 -1.46
C ALA A 42 16.57 -21.62 -2.94
N ILE A 43 17.13 -20.67 -3.66
CA ILE A 43 16.84 -20.44 -5.08
C ILE A 43 18.13 -20.26 -5.87
N ASP A 44 18.23 -20.94 -6.99
CA ASP A 44 19.27 -20.77 -7.98
C ASP A 44 18.72 -19.95 -9.15
N VAL A 45 19.32 -18.77 -9.37
CA VAL A 45 18.93 -17.81 -10.39
C VAL A 45 19.94 -17.89 -11.55
N PRO A 46 19.50 -18.18 -12.79
CA PRO A 46 20.42 -18.35 -13.91
C PRO A 46 21.07 -17.03 -14.34
N ASP A 47 22.10 -17.11 -15.18
CA ASP A 47 22.67 -15.92 -15.80
C ASP A 47 21.71 -15.27 -16.80
N THR A 48 21.04 -16.10 -17.57
CA THR A 48 20.06 -15.69 -18.61
C THR A 48 18.83 -16.59 -18.55
N GLY A 49 17.68 -16.07 -19.03
CA GLY A 49 16.42 -16.81 -19.08
C GLY A 49 15.61 -16.70 -17.79
N ALA A 50 14.48 -17.38 -17.75
CA ALA A 50 13.51 -17.29 -16.67
C ALA A 50 13.37 -18.59 -15.85
N THR A 51 14.17 -19.61 -16.14
CA THR A 51 14.08 -20.91 -15.45
C THR A 51 14.82 -20.86 -14.12
N ILE A 52 14.10 -21.13 -13.03
CA ILE A 52 14.64 -21.22 -11.68
C ILE A 52 14.65 -22.67 -11.18
N HIS A 53 15.55 -22.96 -10.25
CA HIS A 53 15.51 -24.16 -9.40
C HIS A 53 15.45 -23.70 -7.95
N ALA A 54 14.48 -24.22 -7.21
CA ALA A 54 14.29 -23.76 -5.84
C ALA A 54 13.79 -24.86 -4.91
N GLN A 55 14.14 -24.70 -3.63
CA GLN A 55 13.65 -25.50 -2.52
C GLN A 55 13.08 -24.56 -1.46
N ALA A 56 11.81 -24.73 -1.13
CA ALA A 56 11.17 -24.01 -0.03
C ALA A 56 10.96 -24.98 1.15
N THR A 57 11.41 -24.56 2.33
CA THR A 57 11.11 -25.24 3.59
C THR A 57 10.21 -24.32 4.42
N LEU A 58 9.01 -24.78 4.73
CA LEU A 58 7.98 -24.04 5.46
C LEU A 58 7.81 -24.61 6.87
N SER A 59 7.78 -23.74 7.85
CA SER A 59 7.31 -24.09 9.21
C SER A 59 5.81 -23.79 9.27
N VAL A 60 4.97 -24.82 9.38
CA VAL A 60 3.51 -24.73 9.30
C VAL A 60 2.90 -25.13 10.64
N THR A 61 2.16 -24.23 11.26
CA THR A 61 1.39 -24.52 12.47
C THR A 61 -0.05 -24.85 12.10
N ARG A 62 -0.55 -26.01 12.52
CA ARG A 62 -1.96 -26.33 12.41
C ARG A 62 -2.71 -25.81 13.64
N THR A 63 -3.62 -24.88 13.42
CA THR A 63 -4.40 -24.18 14.46
C THR A 63 -5.86 -24.65 14.53
N GLY A 64 -6.35 -25.34 13.50
CA GLY A 64 -7.73 -25.76 13.38
C GLY A 64 -7.93 -27.19 12.88
N GLY A 65 -9.15 -27.52 12.52
CA GLY A 65 -9.51 -28.80 11.89
C GLY A 65 -8.96 -28.88 10.47
N GLY A 66 -8.60 -30.07 10.03
CA GLY A 66 -8.05 -30.35 8.70
C GLY A 66 -6.74 -31.12 8.79
N ASP A 67 -6.52 -31.98 7.79
CA ASP A 67 -5.33 -32.82 7.65
C ASP A 67 -4.62 -32.60 6.30
N THR A 68 -5.05 -31.58 5.55
CA THR A 68 -4.50 -31.29 4.22
C THR A 68 -4.13 -29.81 4.12
N LEU A 69 -2.85 -29.52 4.06
CA LEU A 69 -2.33 -28.19 3.74
C LEU A 69 -2.47 -27.95 2.24
N VAL A 70 -2.98 -26.79 1.85
CA VAL A 70 -3.07 -26.40 0.45
C VAL A 70 -2.21 -25.15 0.23
N LEU A 71 -1.14 -25.30 -0.53
CA LEU A 71 -0.29 -24.19 -0.97
C LEU A 71 -0.67 -23.73 -2.37
N ASP A 72 -0.59 -22.44 -2.61
CA ASP A 72 -0.69 -21.85 -3.94
C ASP A 72 0.66 -22.00 -4.65
N LEU A 73 0.64 -22.47 -5.87
CA LEU A 73 1.77 -22.47 -6.80
C LEU A 73 1.23 -22.64 -8.22
N LEU A 74 1.66 -21.78 -9.12
CA LEU A 74 1.30 -21.81 -10.55
C LEU A 74 2.53 -22.20 -11.38
N ASP A 75 2.30 -22.78 -12.54
CA ASP A 75 3.23 -22.90 -13.68
C ASP A 75 4.59 -23.60 -13.42
N LEU A 76 4.92 -23.92 -12.17
CA LEU A 76 6.18 -24.57 -11.83
C LEU A 76 5.98 -26.06 -11.52
N ASP A 77 6.94 -26.87 -11.94
CA ASP A 77 6.95 -28.31 -11.70
C ASP A 77 7.40 -28.62 -10.27
N VAL A 78 6.59 -29.36 -9.54
CA VAL A 78 6.93 -29.87 -8.20
C VAL A 78 7.59 -31.23 -8.35
N ARG A 79 8.87 -31.32 -7.99
CA ARG A 79 9.70 -32.54 -8.10
C ARG A 79 9.53 -33.45 -6.92
N GLY A 80 9.29 -32.89 -5.73
CA GLY A 80 9.12 -33.67 -4.52
C GLY A 80 8.60 -32.84 -3.36
N ILE A 81 7.90 -33.51 -2.44
CA ILE A 81 7.43 -32.90 -1.19
C ILE A 81 7.82 -33.79 -0.02
N THR A 82 8.28 -33.16 1.05
CA THR A 82 8.55 -33.82 2.32
C THR A 82 7.73 -33.18 3.45
N VAL A 83 7.31 -34.00 4.40
CA VAL A 83 6.73 -33.53 5.68
C VAL A 83 7.52 -34.17 6.80
N ASP A 84 8.10 -33.35 7.67
CA ASP A 84 9.00 -33.76 8.76
C ASP A 84 10.15 -34.66 8.26
N GLY A 85 10.72 -34.31 7.09
CA GLY A 85 11.83 -35.01 6.46
C GLY A 85 11.45 -36.30 5.73
N ARG A 86 10.17 -36.68 5.69
CA ARG A 86 9.68 -37.88 4.98
C ARG A 86 8.98 -37.49 3.69
N SER A 87 9.30 -38.14 2.58
CA SER A 87 8.60 -37.96 1.30
C SER A 87 7.13 -38.34 1.43
N VAL A 88 6.27 -37.49 0.89
CA VAL A 88 4.81 -37.69 0.92
C VAL A 88 4.22 -37.59 -0.49
N ARG A 89 3.13 -38.32 -0.72
CA ARG A 89 2.32 -38.13 -1.92
C ARG A 89 1.52 -36.82 -1.78
N PHE A 90 1.37 -36.09 -2.86
CA PHE A 90 0.61 -34.85 -2.92
C PHE A 90 -0.31 -34.83 -4.14
N VAL A 91 -1.30 -33.94 -4.13
CA VAL A 91 -2.17 -33.72 -5.29
C VAL A 91 -1.82 -32.37 -5.91
N ARG A 92 -1.30 -32.39 -7.14
CA ARG A 92 -1.06 -31.18 -7.93
C ARG A 92 -2.34 -30.80 -8.68
N ARG A 93 -2.77 -29.53 -8.56
CA ARG A 93 -3.84 -28.90 -9.34
C ARG A 93 -3.25 -27.74 -10.12
N PRO A 94 -3.92 -27.18 -11.12
CA PRO A 94 -3.34 -26.11 -11.94
C PRO A 94 -2.77 -24.92 -11.13
N ALA A 95 -3.41 -24.56 -10.03
CA ALA A 95 -2.99 -23.41 -9.21
C ALA A 95 -2.55 -23.79 -7.77
N THR A 96 -2.52 -25.08 -7.41
CA THR A 96 -2.31 -25.47 -6.00
C THR A 96 -1.67 -26.82 -5.82
N ILE A 97 -1.12 -27.00 -4.64
CA ILE A 97 -0.56 -28.24 -4.13
C ILE A 97 -1.31 -28.62 -2.88
N ALA A 98 -1.98 -29.77 -2.85
CA ALA A 98 -2.62 -30.31 -1.65
C ALA A 98 -1.74 -31.38 -1.02
N ILE A 99 -1.32 -31.13 0.21
CA ILE A 99 -0.33 -31.94 0.95
C ILE A 99 -1.01 -32.55 2.16
N PRO A 100 -1.22 -33.88 2.23
CA PRO A 100 -1.74 -34.54 3.40
C PRO A 100 -0.71 -34.47 4.54
N LEU A 101 -1.14 -34.00 5.71
CA LEU A 101 -0.30 -33.89 6.90
C LEU A 101 -0.55 -35.08 7.83
N PRO A 102 0.48 -35.68 8.40
CA PRO A 102 0.33 -36.79 9.32
C PRO A 102 -0.42 -36.34 10.59
N ARG A 103 -1.21 -37.22 11.17
CA ARG A 103 -1.91 -36.92 12.43
C ARG A 103 -0.89 -36.81 13.56
N LYS A 104 -0.89 -35.67 14.23
CA LYS A 104 -0.14 -35.42 15.47
C LYS A 104 -1.13 -34.94 16.52
N SER A 105 -0.94 -35.32 17.77
CA SER A 105 -1.75 -34.85 18.89
C SER A 105 -1.22 -33.52 19.42
N GLY A 106 -2.12 -32.63 19.88
CA GLY A 106 -1.78 -31.33 20.45
C GLY A 106 -2.63 -30.20 19.90
N ARG A 107 -2.68 -29.07 20.60
CA ARG A 107 -3.46 -27.88 20.20
C ARG A 107 -2.80 -27.06 19.09
N ALA A 108 -1.49 -26.94 19.11
CA ALA A 108 -0.72 -26.25 18.07
C ALA A 108 0.39 -27.20 17.60
N VAL A 109 0.17 -27.86 16.47
CA VAL A 109 1.08 -28.86 15.92
C VAL A 109 1.87 -28.23 14.80
N VAL A 110 3.20 -28.28 14.93
CA VAL A 110 4.11 -27.76 13.92
C VAL A 110 4.56 -28.87 12.97
N TYR A 111 4.60 -28.57 11.69
CA TYR A 111 5.13 -29.39 10.60
C TYR A 111 6.24 -28.66 9.89
N THR A 112 7.26 -29.39 9.46
CA THR A 112 8.25 -28.90 8.49
C THR A 112 7.87 -29.46 7.12
N VAL A 113 7.48 -28.58 6.20
CA VAL A 113 7.09 -28.96 4.84
C VAL A 113 8.17 -28.49 3.87
N GLY A 114 8.82 -29.45 3.18
CA GLY A 114 9.77 -29.17 2.11
C GLY A 114 9.11 -29.32 0.75
N VAL A 115 9.35 -28.38 -0.14
CA VAL A 115 8.88 -28.39 -1.55
C VAL A 115 10.09 -28.20 -2.46
N ASP A 116 10.39 -29.16 -3.33
CA ASP A 116 11.41 -29.06 -4.38
C ASP A 116 10.68 -28.76 -5.71
N TYR A 117 11.05 -27.68 -6.37
CA TYR A 117 10.35 -27.21 -7.56
C TYR A 117 11.28 -26.49 -8.53
N ALA A 118 10.87 -26.45 -9.81
CA ALA A 118 11.61 -25.77 -10.86
C ALA A 118 10.71 -25.41 -12.04
N GLY A 119 11.17 -24.52 -12.88
CA GLY A 119 10.49 -24.14 -14.12
C GLY A 119 10.73 -22.70 -14.50
N ALA A 120 10.18 -22.30 -15.63
CA ALA A 120 10.22 -20.91 -16.07
C ALA A 120 9.18 -20.08 -15.31
N VAL A 121 9.61 -19.00 -14.65
CA VAL A 121 8.70 -18.06 -14.00
C VAL A 121 7.95 -17.25 -15.06
N THR A 122 6.65 -17.09 -14.87
CA THR A 122 5.75 -16.38 -15.81
C THR A 122 5.29 -15.03 -15.28
N ASP A 123 5.22 -14.88 -13.95
CA ASP A 123 4.87 -13.64 -13.22
C ASP A 123 5.44 -13.70 -11.79
N GLY A 124 5.23 -12.65 -10.98
CA GLY A 124 5.68 -12.58 -9.59
C GLY A 124 7.19 -12.37 -9.41
N LEU A 125 8.02 -13.10 -10.11
CA LEU A 125 9.44 -12.81 -10.28
C LEU A 125 9.68 -12.38 -11.73
N ILE A 126 9.89 -11.07 -11.92
CA ILE A 126 10.09 -10.50 -13.26
C ILE A 126 11.52 -10.81 -13.72
N ALA A 127 11.67 -11.77 -14.60
CA ALA A 127 12.92 -12.17 -15.22
C ALA A 127 13.02 -11.59 -16.64
N ARG A 128 13.90 -10.61 -16.86
CA ARG A 128 14.07 -10.00 -18.18
C ARG A 128 15.45 -9.35 -18.35
N ALA A 129 15.85 -9.17 -19.61
CA ALA A 129 17.00 -8.34 -19.92
C ALA A 129 16.68 -6.84 -19.75
N ASP A 130 17.63 -6.07 -19.19
CA ASP A 130 17.58 -4.61 -19.16
C ASP A 130 17.92 -4.01 -20.53
N SER A 131 17.98 -2.68 -20.61
CA SER A 131 18.32 -1.95 -21.85
C SER A 131 19.75 -2.21 -22.36
N ALA A 132 20.64 -2.73 -21.51
CA ALA A 132 22.00 -3.13 -21.87
C ALA A 132 22.13 -4.64 -22.17
N GLY A 133 21.01 -5.37 -22.22
CA GLY A 133 21.01 -6.81 -22.48
C GLY A 133 21.37 -7.67 -21.25
N ARG A 134 21.52 -7.09 -20.08
CA ARG A 134 21.86 -7.79 -18.83
C ARG A 134 20.59 -8.33 -18.17
N TRP A 135 20.54 -9.62 -17.89
CA TRP A 135 19.38 -10.23 -17.23
C TRP A 135 19.27 -9.79 -15.77
N THR A 136 18.04 -9.46 -15.39
CA THR A 136 17.66 -8.99 -14.06
C THR A 136 16.44 -9.75 -13.56
N TYR A 137 16.32 -9.93 -12.24
CA TYR A 137 15.24 -10.65 -11.59
C TYR A 137 14.75 -9.83 -10.40
N PHE A 138 13.49 -9.44 -10.41
CA PHE A 138 12.87 -8.63 -9.37
C PHE A 138 11.53 -9.23 -8.94
N GLY A 139 11.37 -9.51 -7.64
CA GLY A 139 10.09 -9.88 -7.08
C GLY A 139 9.07 -8.74 -7.24
N ASP A 140 7.87 -9.07 -7.70
CA ASP A 140 6.75 -8.12 -7.90
C ASP A 140 5.44 -8.86 -7.66
N ASN A 141 5.14 -9.13 -6.39
CA ASN A 141 4.16 -10.12 -5.96
C ASN A 141 2.75 -9.58 -5.74
N TRP A 142 2.59 -8.27 -5.57
CA TRP A 142 1.28 -7.69 -5.29
C TRP A 142 0.29 -7.94 -6.43
N PRO A 143 -0.97 -8.33 -6.20
CA PRO A 143 -1.56 -8.65 -4.90
C PRO A 143 -1.30 -10.11 -4.46
N ASN A 144 -1.29 -11.07 -5.36
CA ASN A 144 -1.22 -12.50 -5.10
C ASN A 144 -0.44 -13.22 -6.20
N ARG A 145 0.67 -12.62 -6.65
CA ARG A 145 1.53 -13.15 -7.72
C ARG A 145 2.77 -13.89 -7.20
N ALA A 146 2.96 -13.93 -5.88
CA ALA A 146 3.99 -14.77 -5.27
C ALA A 146 3.84 -16.24 -5.67
N ARG A 147 2.61 -16.70 -5.84
CA ARG A 147 2.26 -18.07 -6.28
C ARG A 147 2.86 -18.50 -7.62
N HIS A 148 3.39 -17.58 -8.42
CA HIS A 148 4.08 -17.92 -9.67
C HIS A 148 5.52 -18.37 -9.46
N TRP A 149 6.07 -18.23 -8.23
CA TRP A 149 7.45 -18.63 -7.94
C TRP A 149 7.73 -19.05 -6.49
N ILE A 150 6.76 -18.85 -5.58
CA ILE A 150 6.85 -19.27 -4.16
C ILE A 150 5.65 -20.15 -3.82
N PRO A 151 5.85 -21.41 -3.41
CA PRO A 151 4.77 -22.23 -2.85
C PRO A 151 4.37 -21.66 -1.49
N SER A 152 3.15 -21.13 -1.37
CA SER A 152 2.75 -20.30 -0.22
C SER A 152 1.25 -20.34 0.06
N ILE A 153 0.86 -19.83 1.22
CA ILE A 153 -0.50 -19.31 1.43
C ILE A 153 -0.46 -17.85 0.97
N ASP A 154 -0.80 -17.62 -0.32
CA ASP A 154 -0.67 -16.31 -0.96
C ASP A 154 -1.87 -15.41 -0.63
N HIS A 155 -1.95 -14.98 0.63
CA HIS A 155 -2.99 -14.14 1.19
C HIS A 155 -2.41 -13.19 2.25
N PRO A 156 -2.86 -11.92 2.35
CA PRO A 156 -2.27 -10.92 3.26
C PRO A 156 -2.44 -11.28 4.75
N SER A 157 -3.41 -12.12 5.09
CA SER A 157 -3.60 -12.57 6.47
C SER A 157 -2.55 -13.56 6.95
N ASP A 158 -1.83 -14.24 6.06
CA ASP A 158 -0.77 -15.18 6.42
C ASP A 158 0.58 -14.45 6.40
N LYS A 159 1.15 -14.24 7.59
CA LYS A 159 2.42 -13.52 7.77
C LYS A 159 3.47 -14.46 8.35
N ALA A 160 4.65 -14.44 7.78
CA ALA A 160 5.77 -15.29 8.19
C ALA A 160 7.11 -14.54 8.16
N THR A 161 8.10 -15.07 8.84
CA THR A 161 9.51 -14.71 8.63
C THR A 161 10.02 -15.35 7.34
N VAL A 162 11.05 -14.78 6.73
CA VAL A 162 11.66 -15.38 5.54
C VAL A 162 13.19 -15.37 5.59
N THR A 163 13.79 -16.50 5.21
CA THR A 163 15.22 -16.64 4.96
C THR A 163 15.42 -16.95 3.48
N TRP A 164 16.10 -16.05 2.80
CA TRP A 164 16.51 -16.22 1.42
C TRP A 164 17.93 -16.75 1.33
N ARG A 165 18.13 -17.82 0.60
CA ARG A 165 19.44 -18.32 0.18
C ARG A 165 19.48 -18.29 -1.34
N VAL A 166 20.08 -17.23 -1.90
CA VAL A 166 20.07 -16.97 -3.34
C VAL A 166 21.45 -17.24 -3.91
N THR A 167 21.55 -18.19 -4.83
CA THR A 167 22.75 -18.42 -5.63
C THR A 167 22.57 -17.74 -6.98
N ALA A 168 23.52 -16.87 -7.34
CA ALA A 168 23.46 -16.09 -8.58
C ALA A 168 24.87 -15.94 -9.18
N PRO A 169 24.99 -15.59 -10.48
CA PRO A 169 26.28 -15.24 -11.09
C PRO A 169 27.04 -14.18 -10.29
N ALA A 170 28.35 -14.32 -10.16
CA ALA A 170 29.19 -13.42 -9.35
C ALA A 170 29.14 -11.94 -9.81
N SER A 171 28.75 -11.69 -11.07
CA SER A 171 28.54 -10.36 -11.66
C SER A 171 27.29 -9.63 -11.17
N LYS A 172 26.40 -10.30 -10.43
CA LYS A 172 25.14 -9.73 -9.94
C LYS A 172 25.21 -9.50 -8.43
N THR A 173 24.50 -8.47 -7.99
CA THR A 173 24.23 -8.21 -6.57
C THR A 173 22.85 -8.76 -6.23
N VAL A 174 22.75 -9.39 -5.07
CA VAL A 174 21.47 -9.86 -4.52
C VAL A 174 21.06 -8.98 -3.35
N VAL A 175 19.86 -8.43 -3.40
CA VAL A 175 19.21 -7.73 -2.27
C VAL A 175 17.87 -8.39 -2.00
N ALA A 176 17.54 -8.61 -0.72
CA ALA A 176 16.27 -9.19 -0.31
C ALA A 176 15.74 -8.51 0.97
N ASN A 177 14.58 -8.95 1.44
CA ASN A 177 14.03 -8.51 2.72
C ASN A 177 15.00 -8.77 3.89
N GLY A 178 14.95 -7.91 4.90
CA GLY A 178 15.72 -8.04 6.13
C GLY A 178 17.21 -7.76 5.98
N LYS A 179 18.06 -8.37 6.82
CA LYS A 179 19.50 -8.14 6.83
C LYS A 179 20.28 -9.23 6.10
N LEU A 180 21.41 -8.86 5.53
CA LEU A 180 22.38 -9.79 4.98
C LEU A 180 23.09 -10.52 6.13
N LEU A 181 23.03 -11.84 6.14
CA LEU A 181 23.69 -12.69 7.13
C LEU A 181 25.07 -13.13 6.66
N SER A 182 25.18 -13.54 5.39
CA SER A 182 26.46 -13.98 4.83
C SER A 182 26.46 -13.95 3.31
N THR A 183 27.67 -13.91 2.74
CA THR A 183 27.94 -14.16 1.33
C THR A 183 29.11 -15.13 1.22
N ARG A 184 29.05 -16.05 0.25
CA ARG A 184 30.19 -16.93 -0.06
C ARG A 184 30.27 -17.19 -1.55
N VAL A 185 31.49 -17.33 -2.06
CA VAL A 185 31.73 -17.79 -3.42
C VAL A 185 31.46 -19.29 -3.48
N VAL A 186 30.74 -19.72 -4.50
CA VAL A 186 30.51 -21.12 -4.84
C VAL A 186 30.93 -21.34 -6.28
N ARG A 187 31.41 -22.53 -6.60
CA ARG A 187 31.78 -22.90 -7.97
C ARG A 187 30.86 -23.99 -8.45
N ASP A 188 30.25 -23.76 -9.57
CA ASP A 188 29.38 -24.71 -10.25
C ASP A 188 29.81 -24.83 -11.71
N GLY A 189 30.09 -26.05 -12.18
CA GLY A 189 30.53 -26.30 -13.56
C GLY A 189 31.75 -25.50 -14.02
N GLY A 190 32.57 -24.98 -13.10
CA GLY A 190 33.73 -24.13 -13.41
C GLY A 190 33.43 -22.63 -13.43
N GLU A 191 32.18 -22.22 -13.36
CA GLU A 191 31.75 -20.82 -13.26
C GLU A 191 31.77 -20.34 -11.81
N GLU A 192 32.21 -19.09 -11.59
CA GLU A 192 32.15 -18.45 -10.28
C GLU A 192 30.76 -17.88 -10.06
N ARG A 193 30.10 -18.39 -9.04
CA ARG A 193 28.80 -17.92 -8.56
C ARG A 193 28.94 -17.43 -7.12
N ARG A 194 27.95 -16.74 -6.63
CA ARG A 194 27.91 -16.30 -5.23
C ARG A 194 26.59 -16.67 -4.59
N GLU A 195 26.65 -17.20 -3.40
CA GLU A 195 25.50 -17.43 -2.52
C GLU A 195 25.37 -16.24 -1.57
N TRP A 196 24.14 -15.76 -1.43
CA TRP A 196 23.75 -14.69 -0.52
C TRP A 196 22.70 -15.22 0.43
N VAL A 197 22.87 -14.97 1.74
CA VAL A 197 21.87 -15.35 2.74
C VAL A 197 21.33 -14.10 3.40
N TRP A 198 20.05 -13.85 3.19
CA TRP A 198 19.29 -12.75 3.77
C TRP A 198 18.25 -13.29 4.73
N ARG A 199 17.88 -12.52 5.78
CA ARG A 199 16.81 -12.89 6.69
C ARG A 199 15.99 -11.69 7.10
N GLU A 200 14.67 -11.79 6.91
CA GLU A 200 13.69 -10.93 7.53
C GLU A 200 13.15 -11.66 8.79
N GLY A 201 13.47 -11.10 9.95
CA GLY A 201 13.13 -11.68 11.24
C GLY A 201 11.74 -11.27 11.75
N ARG A 202 11.06 -10.36 11.06
CA ARG A 202 9.69 -9.94 11.36
C ARG A 202 8.73 -10.64 10.43
N ARG A 203 7.52 -10.93 10.94
CA ARG A 203 6.50 -11.52 10.08
C ARG A 203 5.96 -10.51 9.09
N ILE A 204 6.05 -10.85 7.81
CA ILE A 204 5.53 -10.09 6.68
C ILE A 204 4.63 -10.99 5.83
N PRO A 205 3.61 -10.44 5.12
CA PRO A 205 2.83 -11.24 4.19
C PRO A 205 3.66 -11.63 2.96
N VAL A 206 3.27 -12.71 2.30
CA VAL A 206 4.05 -13.28 1.18
C VAL A 206 4.19 -12.30 0.02
N TYR A 207 3.20 -11.43 -0.21
CA TYR A 207 3.29 -10.46 -1.31
C TYR A 207 4.42 -9.43 -1.13
N LEU A 208 4.95 -9.25 0.09
CA LEU A 208 6.11 -8.40 0.38
C LEU A 208 7.44 -9.16 0.39
N MET A 209 7.43 -10.49 0.21
CA MET A 209 8.64 -11.32 0.21
C MET A 209 9.31 -11.29 -1.16
N VAL A 210 10.44 -10.58 -1.28
CA VAL A 210 11.08 -10.33 -2.58
C VAL A 210 12.58 -10.56 -2.56
N ILE A 211 13.10 -10.81 -3.76
CA ILE A 211 14.53 -10.70 -4.08
C ILE A 211 14.71 -9.76 -5.26
N ALA A 212 15.86 -9.09 -5.31
CA ALA A 212 16.40 -8.40 -6.47
C ALA A 212 17.74 -9.03 -6.82
N VAL A 213 17.92 -9.46 -8.06
CA VAL A 213 19.16 -10.02 -8.59
C VAL A 213 19.50 -9.31 -9.89
N ALA A 214 20.45 -8.39 -9.84
CA ALA A 214 20.83 -7.55 -10.97
C ALA A 214 22.24 -6.99 -10.78
N PRO A 215 22.88 -6.45 -11.83
CA PRO A 215 24.12 -5.69 -11.69
C PRO A 215 23.83 -4.32 -11.06
N LEU A 216 23.73 -4.29 -9.71
CA LEU A 216 23.38 -3.10 -8.96
C LEU A 216 24.61 -2.44 -8.34
N ALA A 217 24.69 -1.12 -8.45
CA ALA A 217 25.59 -0.28 -7.69
C ALA A 217 24.90 0.16 -6.39
N GLN A 218 25.59 0.07 -5.28
CA GLN A 218 25.11 0.48 -3.96
C GLN A 218 25.62 1.88 -3.60
N PHE A 219 24.76 2.64 -2.95
CA PHE A 219 25.10 3.88 -2.26
C PHE A 219 24.54 3.80 -0.84
N ASP A 220 25.41 3.93 0.17
CA ASP A 220 25.04 3.93 1.58
C ASP A 220 24.81 5.35 2.09
N PHE A 221 23.67 5.59 2.71
CA PHE A 221 23.39 6.82 3.46
C PHE A 221 23.82 6.73 4.93
N GLY A 222 24.44 5.60 5.34
CA GLY A 222 24.75 5.34 6.73
C GLY A 222 23.52 4.90 7.52
N GLU A 223 23.47 5.30 8.78
CA GLU A 223 22.40 4.93 9.71
C GLU A 223 21.59 6.16 10.12
N THR A 224 20.27 6.02 10.16
CA THR A 224 19.41 6.98 10.84
C THR A 224 19.75 7.00 12.34
N ALA A 225 19.43 8.10 13.03
CA ALA A 225 19.62 8.19 14.48
C ALA A 225 19.09 6.95 15.22
N CYS A 226 19.85 6.48 16.20
CA CYS A 226 19.46 5.31 17.00
C CYS A 226 18.22 5.62 17.85
N GLY A 227 17.48 4.57 18.23
CA GLY A 227 16.22 4.69 18.98
C GLY A 227 14.98 4.83 18.09
N LEU A 228 15.13 4.94 16.77
CA LEU A 228 14.02 5.00 15.81
C LEU A 228 13.55 3.62 15.35
N ALA A 229 14.40 2.59 15.49
CA ALA A 229 14.08 1.20 15.16
C ALA A 229 13.56 0.43 16.38
N GLU A 230 12.81 -0.65 16.12
CA GLU A 230 12.43 -1.60 17.17
C GLU A 230 13.69 -2.17 17.85
N GLY A 231 13.66 -2.27 19.17
CA GLY A 231 14.84 -2.65 19.96
C GLY A 231 15.91 -1.56 20.03
N GLN A 232 15.59 -0.31 19.72
CA GLN A 232 16.45 0.87 19.78
C GLN A 232 17.72 0.78 18.90
N ARG A 233 17.68 -0.03 17.86
CA ARG A 233 18.76 -0.07 16.86
C ARG A 233 18.71 1.16 15.95
N CYS A 234 19.86 1.49 15.37
CA CYS A 234 19.91 2.44 14.26
C CYS A 234 19.35 1.78 13.00
N VAL A 235 18.80 2.55 12.07
CA VAL A 235 18.26 2.05 10.81
C VAL A 235 19.29 2.27 9.69
N PRO A 236 20.00 1.22 9.22
CA PRO A 236 20.86 1.33 8.05
C PRO A 236 20.02 1.64 6.80
N GLN A 237 20.50 2.58 5.98
CA GLN A 237 19.82 3.02 4.77
C GLN A 237 20.74 2.96 3.56
N SER A 238 20.25 2.41 2.47
CA SER A 238 21.00 2.30 1.22
C SER A 238 20.08 2.41 0.00
N VAL A 239 20.68 2.84 -1.12
CA VAL A 239 20.03 2.85 -2.44
C VAL A 239 20.82 1.94 -3.37
N TYR A 240 20.10 1.15 -4.14
CA TYR A 240 20.64 0.26 -5.16
C TYR A 240 20.09 0.68 -6.53
N THR A 241 21.00 0.94 -7.48
CA THR A 241 20.63 1.40 -8.81
C THR A 241 21.39 0.65 -9.89
N ALA A 242 20.93 0.74 -11.13
CA ALA A 242 21.79 0.37 -12.25
C ALA A 242 23.09 1.22 -12.19
N PRO A 243 24.26 0.66 -12.55
CA PRO A 243 25.55 1.35 -12.43
C PRO A 243 25.58 2.72 -13.10
N GLU A 244 24.82 2.89 -14.18
CA GLU A 244 24.73 4.12 -14.98
C GLU A 244 24.06 5.29 -14.22
N GLN A 245 23.19 4.99 -13.23
CA GLN A 245 22.47 5.98 -12.43
C GLN A 245 23.10 6.26 -11.06
N ARG A 246 24.22 5.62 -10.73
CA ARG A 246 24.86 5.74 -9.42
C ARG A 246 25.15 7.19 -9.00
N ALA A 247 25.55 8.03 -9.93
CA ALA A 247 25.93 9.42 -9.62
C ALA A 247 24.74 10.34 -9.33
N THR A 248 23.54 10.02 -9.85
CA THR A 248 22.35 10.88 -9.75
C THR A 248 21.44 10.52 -8.59
N MET A 249 21.54 9.30 -8.04
CA MET A 249 20.62 8.76 -7.05
C MET A 249 20.72 9.35 -5.65
N PRO A 250 21.88 9.74 -5.11
CA PRO A 250 21.93 10.29 -3.76
C PRO A 250 21.00 11.48 -3.54
N GLY A 251 20.81 12.34 -4.56
CA GLY A 251 19.96 13.53 -4.48
C GLY A 251 18.49 13.21 -4.17
N SER A 252 17.90 12.24 -4.87
CA SER A 252 16.48 11.88 -4.68
C SER A 252 16.18 11.31 -3.30
N PHE A 253 17.12 10.56 -2.72
CA PHE A 253 16.93 9.84 -1.46
C PHE A 253 17.58 10.53 -0.24
N ALA A 254 18.16 11.71 -0.43
CA ALA A 254 18.90 12.42 0.62
C ALA A 254 18.09 12.68 1.90
N ARG A 255 16.76 12.80 1.78
CA ARG A 255 15.86 13.13 2.90
C ARG A 255 15.13 11.94 3.51
N VAL A 256 15.42 10.71 3.09
CA VAL A 256 14.74 9.52 3.62
C VAL A 256 14.93 9.36 5.13
N GLY A 257 16.12 9.68 5.64
CA GLY A 257 16.38 9.68 7.09
C GLY A 257 15.43 10.60 7.88
N GLU A 258 15.11 11.77 7.33
CA GLU A 258 14.16 12.71 7.94
C GLU A 258 12.72 12.15 7.90
N MET A 259 12.33 11.45 6.80
CA MET A 259 11.04 10.78 6.68
C MET A 259 10.90 9.70 7.76
N VAL A 260 11.90 8.82 7.89
CA VAL A 260 11.92 7.78 8.93
C VAL A 260 11.82 8.38 10.33
N GLN A 261 12.53 9.47 10.61
CA GLN A 261 12.44 10.18 11.88
C GLN A 261 11.05 10.76 12.14
N LEU A 262 10.44 11.40 11.13
CA LEU A 262 9.09 11.96 11.25
C LEU A 262 8.07 10.87 11.55
N PHE A 263 8.05 9.82 10.75
CA PHE A 263 7.06 8.74 10.89
C PHE A 263 7.27 7.97 12.20
N SER A 264 8.52 7.75 12.62
CA SER A 264 8.81 7.16 13.93
C SER A 264 8.26 8.00 15.09
N ARG A 265 8.33 9.34 15.02
CA ARG A 265 7.74 10.23 16.05
C ARG A 265 6.21 10.19 16.03
N LEU A 266 5.59 10.14 14.85
CA LEU A 266 4.13 10.17 14.72
C LEU A 266 3.47 8.84 15.07
N VAL A 267 4.13 7.72 14.76
CA VAL A 267 3.55 6.37 14.79
C VAL A 267 4.20 5.47 15.84
N GLY A 268 5.53 5.40 15.83
CA GLY A 268 6.30 4.48 16.66
C GLY A 268 7.56 3.98 15.95
N PRO A 269 8.35 3.11 16.58
CA PRO A 269 9.66 2.71 16.05
C PRO A 269 9.55 2.05 14.68
N PHE A 270 10.56 2.32 13.84
CA PHE A 270 10.72 1.66 12.53
C PHE A 270 10.78 0.14 12.71
N PRO A 271 9.98 -0.63 11.95
CA PRO A 271 9.73 -2.04 12.28
C PRO A 271 10.83 -3.02 11.86
N TYR A 272 11.71 -2.66 10.93
CA TYR A 272 12.62 -3.61 10.26
C TYR A 272 14.10 -3.40 10.57
N GLU A 273 14.95 -4.28 10.05
CA GLU A 273 16.40 -4.27 10.31
C GLU A 273 17.19 -3.26 9.47
N LYS A 274 16.64 -2.85 8.33
CA LYS A 274 17.20 -1.87 7.38
C LYS A 274 16.11 -1.21 6.59
N LEU A 275 16.46 -0.17 5.84
CA LEU A 275 15.65 0.39 4.76
C LEU A 275 16.50 0.51 3.49
N ALA A 276 16.17 -0.28 2.48
CA ALA A 276 16.80 -0.22 1.17
C ALA A 276 15.80 0.29 0.12
N HIS A 277 16.31 1.10 -0.80
CA HIS A 277 15.56 1.62 -1.94
C HIS A 277 16.20 1.09 -3.22
N LEU A 278 15.43 0.46 -4.10
CA LEU A 278 15.96 -0.23 -5.27
C LEU A 278 15.29 0.27 -6.56
N GLN A 279 16.10 0.64 -7.54
CA GLN A 279 15.67 0.72 -8.93
C GLN A 279 15.33 -0.69 -9.40
N SER A 280 14.16 -0.89 -10.00
CA SER A 280 13.66 -2.20 -10.35
C SER A 280 12.84 -2.20 -11.63
N SER A 281 12.42 -3.38 -12.02
CA SER A 281 11.50 -3.59 -13.14
C SER A 281 10.04 -3.75 -12.72
N THR A 282 9.68 -3.32 -11.50
CA THR A 282 8.29 -3.35 -11.04
C THR A 282 7.36 -2.62 -12.01
N ARG A 283 6.13 -3.08 -12.11
CA ARG A 283 5.08 -2.43 -12.93
C ARG A 283 4.44 -1.22 -12.25
N PHE A 284 4.65 -1.07 -10.95
CA PHE A 284 4.14 0.04 -10.13
C PHE A 284 5.15 1.19 -10.08
N GLY A 285 4.69 2.41 -9.76
CA GLY A 285 5.57 3.56 -9.56
C GLY A 285 6.53 3.35 -8.39
N GLY A 286 6.03 2.81 -7.31
CA GLY A 286 6.72 2.24 -6.18
C GLY A 286 6.08 0.90 -5.80
N MET A 287 6.77 0.10 -5.01
CA MET A 287 6.29 -1.13 -4.39
C MET A 287 6.98 -1.28 -3.03
N GLU A 288 6.20 -1.25 -2.00
CA GLU A 288 6.55 -1.07 -0.61
C GLU A 288 7.33 -2.23 0.03
N ASN A 289 7.71 -3.26 -0.70
CA ASN A 289 8.30 -4.49 -0.16
C ASN A 289 9.08 -4.29 1.15
N ALA A 290 8.70 -4.99 2.18
CA ALA A 290 9.18 -4.79 3.54
C ALA A 290 10.71 -4.75 3.62
N SER A 291 11.26 -3.66 4.18
CA SER A 291 12.69 -3.38 4.31
C SER A 291 13.48 -3.22 2.99
N ALA A 292 12.83 -3.37 1.81
CA ALA A 292 13.48 -3.33 0.49
C ALA A 292 12.52 -2.77 -0.58
N ILE A 293 12.23 -1.48 -0.54
CA ILE A 293 11.29 -0.78 -1.43
C ILE A 293 11.81 -0.79 -2.87
N PHE A 294 10.94 -1.20 -3.80
CA PHE A 294 11.26 -1.20 -5.22
C PHE A 294 10.57 -0.03 -5.92
N TYR A 295 11.27 0.62 -6.84
CA TYR A 295 10.76 1.73 -7.64
C TYR A 295 10.89 1.42 -9.13
N ALA A 296 9.95 1.91 -9.93
CA ALA A 296 10.02 1.81 -11.38
C ALA A 296 11.31 2.42 -11.93
N ASP A 297 11.86 1.78 -12.95
CA ASP A 297 13.11 2.18 -13.61
C ASP A 297 13.04 3.57 -14.30
N ALA A 298 11.88 3.93 -14.85
CA ALA A 298 11.75 5.13 -15.68
C ALA A 298 12.06 6.46 -14.94
N PRO A 299 11.60 6.71 -13.68
CA PRO A 299 12.01 7.89 -12.92
C PRO A 299 13.51 7.97 -12.67
N PHE A 300 14.17 6.85 -12.37
CA PHE A 300 15.62 6.80 -12.17
C PHE A 300 16.38 7.26 -13.41
N ARG A 301 15.97 6.81 -14.59
CA ARG A 301 16.58 7.24 -15.85
C ARG A 301 16.35 8.71 -16.20
N LYS A 302 15.32 9.33 -15.63
CA LYS A 302 14.96 10.74 -15.84
C LYS A 302 15.52 11.68 -14.77
N GLY A 303 16.39 11.21 -13.89
CA GLY A 303 17.05 12.03 -12.89
C GLY A 303 16.57 11.88 -11.46
N GLY A 304 15.64 10.94 -11.19
CA GLY A 304 15.27 10.57 -9.84
C GLY A 304 13.79 10.27 -9.62
N THR A 305 13.51 9.63 -8.49
CA THR A 305 12.15 9.34 -8.03
C THR A 305 11.57 10.56 -7.32
N PRO A 306 10.28 10.92 -7.52
CA PRO A 306 9.65 12.02 -6.82
C PRO A 306 9.68 11.82 -5.29
N GLU A 307 9.98 12.89 -4.55
CA GLU A 307 10.06 12.87 -3.08
C GLU A 307 8.75 12.39 -2.42
N GLU A 308 7.61 12.75 -3.01
CA GLU A 308 6.29 12.32 -2.54
C GLU A 308 6.11 10.80 -2.68
N THR A 309 6.56 10.21 -3.79
CA THR A 309 6.54 8.75 -3.96
C THR A 309 7.45 8.07 -2.93
N ILE A 310 8.65 8.61 -2.70
CA ILE A 310 9.57 8.05 -1.69
C ILE A 310 8.93 8.10 -0.29
N ALA A 311 8.27 9.21 0.06
CA ALA A 311 7.58 9.35 1.34
C ALA A 311 6.40 8.37 1.48
N HIS A 312 5.64 8.16 0.40
CA HIS A 312 4.54 7.20 0.33
C HIS A 312 5.05 5.78 0.60
N GLU A 313 6.02 5.31 -0.18
CA GLU A 313 6.58 3.97 -0.02
C GLU A 313 7.28 3.78 1.34
N THR A 314 7.90 4.83 1.87
CA THR A 314 8.50 4.78 3.21
C THR A 314 7.44 4.64 4.31
N ALA A 315 6.28 5.29 4.16
CA ALA A 315 5.20 5.20 5.14
C ALA A 315 4.57 3.80 5.20
N HIS A 316 4.55 3.09 4.09
CA HIS A 316 4.09 1.71 4.02
C HIS A 316 4.83 0.79 4.98
N GLN A 317 6.08 1.06 5.34
CA GLN A 317 6.83 0.22 6.27
C GLN A 317 6.09 0.07 7.62
N TRP A 318 5.30 1.09 8.04
CA TRP A 318 4.40 1.03 9.20
C TRP A 318 3.01 0.51 8.82
N PHE A 319 2.44 0.98 7.69
CA PHE A 319 1.06 0.73 7.25
C PHE A 319 1.03 0.00 5.90
N GLY A 320 0.56 -1.22 5.87
CA GLY A 320 0.68 -2.17 4.77
C GLY A 320 1.65 -3.30 5.13
N ASP A 321 2.85 -2.95 5.60
CA ASP A 321 3.90 -3.93 5.90
C ASP A 321 3.85 -4.42 7.34
N ALA A 322 4.15 -3.55 8.32
CA ALA A 322 4.14 -3.96 9.72
C ALA A 322 2.71 -4.21 10.22
N VAL A 323 1.79 -3.31 9.93
CA VAL A 323 0.35 -3.52 10.12
C VAL A 323 -0.27 -3.75 8.74
N THR A 324 -0.61 -4.99 8.42
CA THR A 324 -1.14 -5.39 7.11
C THR A 324 -2.67 -5.53 7.19
N GLU A 325 -3.38 -5.16 6.14
CA GLU A 325 -4.79 -5.47 6.01
C GLU A 325 -5.00 -6.99 6.05
N ARG A 326 -5.99 -7.44 6.86
CA ARG A 326 -6.31 -8.88 6.97
C ARG A 326 -6.96 -9.41 5.70
N GLU A 327 -7.70 -8.57 5.00
CA GLU A 327 -8.46 -8.89 3.81
C GLU A 327 -8.31 -7.76 2.79
N TRP A 328 -8.21 -8.09 1.52
CA TRP A 328 -7.99 -7.15 0.43
C TRP A 328 -8.94 -5.95 0.36
N PRO A 329 -10.26 -6.07 0.66
CA PRO A 329 -11.15 -4.91 0.70
C PRO A 329 -10.73 -3.80 1.66
N HIS A 330 -9.86 -4.11 2.63
CA HIS A 330 -9.31 -3.14 3.59
C HIS A 330 -7.97 -2.52 3.15
N VAL A 331 -7.56 -2.66 1.88
CA VAL A 331 -6.28 -2.14 1.34
C VAL A 331 -6.11 -0.62 1.53
N TRP A 332 -7.18 0.13 1.76
CA TRP A 332 -7.09 1.54 2.13
C TRP A 332 -6.32 1.79 3.44
N LEU A 333 -6.25 0.79 4.34
CA LEU A 333 -5.42 0.85 5.55
C LEU A 333 -3.91 0.86 5.23
N SER A 334 -3.53 0.41 4.06
CA SER A 334 -2.20 0.54 3.49
C SER A 334 -2.10 1.83 2.67
N GLU A 335 -2.81 1.92 1.58
CA GLU A 335 -2.67 2.98 0.57
C GLU A 335 -3.15 4.36 1.04
N GLY A 336 -4.26 4.41 1.77
CA GLY A 336 -4.79 5.66 2.32
C GLY A 336 -3.87 6.24 3.40
N PHE A 337 -3.30 5.37 4.25
CA PHE A 337 -2.30 5.79 5.23
C PHE A 337 -1.03 6.32 4.55
N ALA A 338 -0.47 5.58 3.59
CA ALA A 338 0.73 6.01 2.88
C ALA A 338 0.52 7.33 2.14
N THR A 339 -0.63 7.51 1.49
CA THR A 339 -1.03 8.76 0.84
C THR A 339 -1.11 9.92 1.83
N TYR A 340 -1.74 9.74 2.99
CA TYR A 340 -1.86 10.79 3.99
C TYR A 340 -0.53 11.12 4.67
N PHE A 341 0.29 10.11 4.96
CA PHE A 341 1.60 10.31 5.59
C PHE A 341 2.60 10.97 4.63
N ALA A 342 2.52 10.72 3.32
CA ALA A 342 3.25 11.49 2.32
C ALA A 342 2.84 12.98 2.34
N ALA A 343 1.54 13.28 2.52
CA ALA A 343 1.09 14.67 2.70
C ALA A 343 1.57 15.27 4.03
N LEU A 344 1.60 14.49 5.12
CA LEU A 344 2.19 14.94 6.40
C LEU A 344 3.69 15.20 6.30
N TRP A 345 4.41 14.44 5.49
CA TRP A 345 5.79 14.74 5.13
C TRP A 345 5.90 16.09 4.42
N THR A 346 5.06 16.35 3.42
CA THR A 346 5.01 17.66 2.74
C THR A 346 4.76 18.80 3.75
N ARG A 347 3.85 18.59 4.70
CA ARG A 347 3.58 19.56 5.79
C ARG A 347 4.83 19.86 6.60
N ALA A 348 5.53 18.81 7.03
CA ALA A 348 6.75 18.95 7.84
C ALA A 348 7.89 19.59 7.07
N ALA A 349 8.02 19.27 5.78
CA ALA A 349 9.12 19.72 4.93
C ALA A 349 8.91 21.12 4.34
N ARG A 350 7.65 21.53 4.09
CA ARG A 350 7.30 22.72 3.29
C ARG A 350 6.26 23.63 3.93
N GLY A 351 5.71 23.24 5.08
CA GLY A 351 4.76 24.04 5.88
C GLY A 351 3.29 23.86 5.51
N ASP A 352 2.43 24.45 6.35
CA ASP A 352 0.97 24.29 6.30
C ASP A 352 0.31 24.81 5.01
N ALA A 353 0.84 25.87 4.43
CA ALA A 353 0.27 26.43 3.19
C ALA A 353 0.40 25.46 2.01
N VAL A 354 1.58 24.84 1.85
CA VAL A 354 1.82 23.84 0.79
C VAL A 354 1.01 22.57 1.07
N PHE A 355 0.93 22.14 2.31
CA PHE A 355 0.08 21.01 2.71
C PHE A 355 -1.40 21.25 2.37
N ARG A 356 -1.97 22.43 2.70
CA ARG A 356 -3.37 22.77 2.32
C ARG A 356 -3.58 22.74 0.81
N THR A 357 -2.63 23.27 0.04
CA THR A 357 -2.69 23.22 -1.43
C THR A 357 -2.68 21.78 -1.94
N GLN A 358 -1.84 20.92 -1.37
CA GLN A 358 -1.79 19.50 -1.71
C GLN A 358 -3.12 18.80 -1.38
N MET A 359 -3.68 19.02 -0.17
CA MET A 359 -4.97 18.44 0.21
C MET A 359 -6.12 18.94 -0.68
N ALA A 360 -6.10 20.19 -1.09
CA ALA A 360 -7.07 20.73 -2.08
C ALA A 360 -6.91 20.03 -3.44
N GLY A 361 -5.69 19.76 -3.87
CA GLY A 361 -5.40 18.97 -5.08
C GLY A 361 -5.94 17.54 -5.00
N ILE A 362 -5.69 16.86 -3.86
CA ILE A 362 -6.22 15.51 -3.59
C ILE A 362 -7.76 15.54 -3.63
N ARG A 363 -8.40 16.50 -2.94
CA ARG A 363 -9.86 16.70 -3.00
C ARG A 363 -10.36 16.85 -4.43
N THR A 364 -9.71 17.69 -5.22
CA THR A 364 -10.07 17.91 -6.63
C THR A 364 -9.95 16.61 -7.44
N THR A 365 -8.91 15.83 -7.22
CA THR A 365 -8.72 14.51 -7.87
C THR A 365 -9.87 13.56 -7.54
N ILE A 366 -10.29 13.49 -6.28
CA ILE A 366 -11.44 12.67 -5.84
C ILE A 366 -12.74 13.13 -6.49
N LEU A 367 -13.00 14.44 -6.47
CA LEU A 367 -14.25 15.04 -7.01
C LEU A 367 -14.38 14.92 -8.53
N ASN A 368 -13.26 14.78 -9.23
CA ASN A 368 -13.21 14.60 -10.69
C ASN A 368 -13.17 13.12 -11.11
N ASP A 369 -13.06 12.18 -10.17
CA ASP A 369 -13.17 10.76 -10.50
C ASP A 369 -14.60 10.42 -10.91
N SER A 370 -14.74 9.78 -12.08
CA SER A 370 -16.01 9.34 -12.63
C SER A 370 -16.18 7.81 -12.63
N VAL A 371 -15.16 7.07 -12.21
CA VAL A 371 -15.10 5.62 -12.33
C VAL A 371 -15.31 4.92 -10.98
N SER A 372 -14.56 5.30 -9.98
CA SER A 372 -14.52 4.58 -8.69
C SER A 372 -15.36 5.28 -7.63
N VAL A 373 -15.07 6.53 -7.34
CA VAL A 373 -15.64 7.26 -6.20
C VAL A 373 -17.15 7.38 -6.23
N PRO A 374 -17.81 7.66 -7.39
CA PRO A 374 -19.27 7.77 -7.45
C PRO A 374 -20.01 6.44 -7.32
N HIS A 375 -19.33 5.32 -7.58
CA HIS A 375 -20.00 4.03 -7.79
C HIS A 375 -19.63 2.97 -6.76
N ARG A 376 -18.49 3.12 -6.07
CA ARG A 376 -17.91 2.10 -5.20
C ARG A 376 -17.54 2.69 -3.84
N PRO A 377 -17.71 1.95 -2.74
CA PRO A 377 -17.20 2.35 -1.44
C PRO A 377 -15.66 2.21 -1.39
N VAL A 378 -15.05 2.76 -0.36
CA VAL A 378 -13.61 2.54 -0.08
C VAL A 378 -13.36 1.08 0.29
N ILE A 379 -14.21 0.52 1.16
CA ILE A 379 -14.19 -0.91 1.51
C ILE A 379 -15.12 -1.65 0.54
N ASP A 380 -14.57 -2.08 -0.58
CA ASP A 380 -15.33 -2.78 -1.62
C ASP A 380 -15.20 -4.30 -1.49
N THR A 381 -16.16 -4.90 -0.82
CA THR A 381 -16.22 -6.36 -0.61
C THR A 381 -16.80 -7.12 -1.80
N LEU A 382 -17.26 -6.42 -2.84
CA LEU A 382 -17.86 -7.04 -4.03
C LEU A 382 -16.86 -7.16 -5.18
N GLU A 383 -15.75 -6.42 -5.13
CA GLU A 383 -14.73 -6.50 -6.15
C GLU A 383 -13.91 -7.80 -6.04
N THR A 384 -13.86 -8.55 -7.12
CA THR A 384 -13.10 -9.80 -7.22
C THR A 384 -11.77 -9.66 -7.96
N ASN A 385 -11.63 -8.60 -8.77
CA ASN A 385 -10.36 -8.24 -9.37
C ASN A 385 -9.53 -7.40 -8.39
N LEU A 386 -8.57 -8.02 -7.74
CA LEU A 386 -7.77 -7.37 -6.69
C LEU A 386 -7.01 -6.13 -7.21
N LEU A 387 -6.56 -6.13 -8.48
CA LEU A 387 -5.93 -4.94 -9.08
C LEU A 387 -6.91 -3.74 -9.18
N ALA A 388 -8.20 -4.00 -9.32
CA ALA A 388 -9.22 -2.94 -9.36
C ALA A 388 -9.50 -2.32 -7.98
N LEU A 389 -8.99 -2.89 -6.88
CA LEU A 389 -9.00 -2.27 -5.56
C LEU A 389 -8.00 -1.11 -5.45
N LEU A 390 -6.95 -1.08 -6.30
CA LEU A 390 -6.03 0.06 -6.41
C LEU A 390 -6.68 1.16 -7.26
N ASN A 391 -7.43 2.02 -6.63
CA ASN A 391 -8.17 3.10 -7.29
C ASN A 391 -8.26 4.35 -6.38
N ARG A 392 -8.91 5.41 -6.84
CA ARG A 392 -9.04 6.67 -6.10
C ARG A 392 -9.69 6.52 -4.71
N ASN A 393 -10.48 5.47 -4.49
CA ASN A 393 -11.06 5.22 -3.17
C ASN A 393 -10.01 4.75 -2.16
N SER A 394 -9.13 3.82 -2.53
CA SER A 394 -8.12 3.28 -1.60
C SER A 394 -7.00 4.27 -1.32
N TYR A 395 -6.58 5.07 -2.31
CA TYR A 395 -5.50 6.06 -2.19
C TYR A 395 -6.02 7.40 -1.69
N GLU A 396 -6.49 8.24 -2.60
CA GLU A 396 -6.80 9.64 -2.33
C GLU A 396 -7.97 9.79 -1.36
N LYS A 397 -9.07 9.06 -1.58
CA LYS A 397 -10.23 9.15 -0.66
C LYS A 397 -9.90 8.52 0.69
N GLY A 398 -9.19 7.39 0.73
CA GLY A 398 -8.71 6.78 1.97
C GLY A 398 -7.84 7.73 2.78
N GLY A 399 -6.87 8.38 2.12
CA GLY A 399 -6.02 9.40 2.75
C GLY A 399 -6.79 10.63 3.20
N PHE A 400 -7.76 11.09 2.40
CA PHE A 400 -8.60 12.24 2.78
C PHE A 400 -9.55 11.90 3.94
N VAL A 401 -10.01 10.66 4.05
CA VAL A 401 -10.81 10.20 5.21
C VAL A 401 -9.97 10.27 6.50
N LEU A 402 -8.69 9.91 6.48
CA LEU A 402 -7.81 10.09 7.63
C LEU A 402 -7.63 11.57 7.99
N HIS A 403 -7.53 12.45 7.00
CA HIS A 403 -7.48 13.90 7.20
C HIS A 403 -8.74 14.44 7.87
N MET A 404 -9.94 14.04 7.39
CA MET A 404 -11.22 14.38 8.00
C MET A 404 -11.35 13.81 9.41
N LEU A 405 -10.92 12.56 9.63
CA LEU A 405 -10.95 11.93 10.93
C LEU A 405 -10.10 12.69 11.95
N ARG A 406 -8.90 13.12 11.54
CA ARG A 406 -8.03 13.97 12.36
C ARG A 406 -8.70 15.31 12.71
N ALA A 407 -9.38 15.94 11.76
CA ALA A 407 -10.14 17.16 12.04
C ALA A 407 -11.31 16.91 13.01
N GLN A 408 -11.98 15.75 12.90
CA GLN A 408 -13.11 15.35 13.74
C GLN A 408 -12.70 15.10 15.20
N VAL A 409 -11.56 14.40 15.43
CA VAL A 409 -11.16 13.96 16.78
C VAL A 409 -10.08 14.87 17.41
N GLY A 410 -9.43 15.71 16.61
CA GLY A 410 -8.31 16.57 17.02
C GLY A 410 -6.96 15.84 16.97
N ASP A 411 -5.90 16.63 16.80
CA ASP A 411 -4.51 16.15 16.60
C ASP A 411 -4.05 15.17 17.66
N ARG A 412 -4.28 15.49 18.94
CA ARG A 412 -3.81 14.68 20.06
C ARG A 412 -4.46 13.29 20.04
N ALA A 413 -5.78 13.23 20.01
CA ALA A 413 -6.50 11.96 20.00
C ALA A 413 -6.19 11.12 18.75
N PHE A 414 -6.07 11.78 17.59
CA PHE A 414 -5.70 11.12 16.34
C PHE A 414 -4.34 10.42 16.42
N PHE A 415 -3.27 11.14 16.80
CA PHE A 415 -1.94 10.54 16.84
C PHE A 415 -1.75 9.59 18.02
N ASP A 416 -2.44 9.79 19.15
CA ASP A 416 -2.45 8.81 20.25
C ASP A 416 -3.11 7.49 19.78
N ALA A 417 -4.21 7.56 19.04
CA ALA A 417 -4.87 6.40 18.47
C ALA A 417 -3.99 5.70 17.41
N ILE A 418 -3.31 6.44 16.53
CA ILE A 418 -2.38 5.88 15.56
C ILE A 418 -1.24 5.12 16.24
N ARG A 419 -0.65 5.68 17.29
CA ARG A 419 0.40 5.01 18.07
C ARG A 419 -0.10 3.74 18.74
N SER A 420 -1.30 3.77 19.30
CA SER A 420 -1.92 2.61 19.92
C SER A 420 -2.26 1.52 18.91
N TYR A 421 -2.82 1.91 17.77
CA TYR A 421 -3.14 1.00 16.66
C TYR A 421 -1.87 0.29 16.16
N TYR A 422 -0.80 1.05 15.91
CA TYR A 422 0.48 0.47 15.49
C TYR A 422 1.06 -0.43 16.57
N ALA A 423 1.15 0.01 17.81
CA ALA A 423 1.71 -0.78 18.91
C ALA A 423 0.99 -2.13 19.11
N LYS A 424 -0.33 -2.15 18.89
CA LYS A 424 -1.17 -3.34 19.06
C LYS A 424 -1.09 -4.30 17.88
N HIS A 425 -0.99 -3.78 16.67
CA HIS A 425 -1.12 -4.57 15.44
C HIS A 425 0.18 -4.72 14.64
N ARG A 426 1.30 -4.13 15.07
CA ARG A 426 2.58 -4.28 14.37
C ARG A 426 2.99 -5.74 14.26
N HIS A 427 3.46 -6.14 13.08
CA HIS A 427 3.79 -7.52 12.69
C HIS A 427 2.59 -8.48 12.69
N ALA A 428 1.39 -7.93 12.73
CA ALA A 428 0.12 -8.64 12.65
C ALA A 428 -0.77 -8.04 11.55
N THR A 429 -2.02 -8.46 11.51
CA THR A 429 -3.01 -7.96 10.56
C THR A 429 -4.10 -7.16 11.27
N ALA A 430 -4.76 -6.26 10.54
CA ALA A 430 -5.86 -5.48 11.03
C ALA A 430 -6.98 -5.30 9.98
N VAL A 431 -8.17 -4.95 10.43
CA VAL A 431 -9.29 -4.48 9.61
C VAL A 431 -9.70 -3.08 10.04
N THR A 432 -10.54 -2.43 9.28
CA THR A 432 -11.01 -1.06 9.55
C THR A 432 -11.58 -0.86 10.96
N ASP A 433 -12.28 -1.86 11.48
CA ASP A 433 -12.89 -1.77 12.81
C ASP A 433 -11.85 -1.81 13.96
N ASP A 434 -10.65 -2.37 13.70
CA ASP A 434 -9.53 -2.30 14.65
C ASP A 434 -9.03 -0.85 14.79
N LEU A 435 -8.89 -0.12 13.67
CA LEU A 435 -8.55 1.30 13.68
C LEU A 435 -9.64 2.14 14.36
N ARG A 436 -10.92 1.89 14.01
CA ARG A 436 -12.05 2.58 14.64
C ARG A 436 -12.03 2.43 16.16
N THR A 437 -11.81 1.23 16.65
CA THR A 437 -11.76 0.93 18.08
C THR A 437 -10.72 1.79 18.81
N GLU A 438 -9.51 1.93 18.24
CA GLU A 438 -8.47 2.75 18.84
C GLU A 438 -8.82 4.26 18.77
N MET A 439 -9.40 4.72 17.65
CA MET A 439 -9.86 6.10 17.49
C MET A 439 -10.97 6.46 18.48
N GLU A 440 -11.97 5.59 18.67
CA GLU A 440 -13.05 5.77 19.65
C GLU A 440 -12.50 5.78 21.09
N ARG A 441 -11.54 4.91 21.38
CA ARG A 441 -10.91 4.81 22.69
C ARG A 441 -10.17 6.09 23.07
N GLU A 442 -9.37 6.66 22.16
CA GLU A 442 -8.57 7.86 22.45
C GLU A 442 -9.41 9.15 22.38
N SER A 443 -10.32 9.27 21.43
CA SER A 443 -11.13 10.46 21.25
C SER A 443 -12.32 10.56 22.21
N LYS A 444 -12.76 9.44 22.82
CA LYS A 444 -13.99 9.32 23.59
C LYS A 444 -15.26 9.64 22.79
N GLN A 445 -15.20 9.54 21.46
CA GLN A 445 -16.31 9.78 20.56
C GLN A 445 -16.80 8.44 19.98
N ASN A 446 -18.10 8.34 19.69
CA ASN A 446 -18.64 7.26 18.86
C ASN A 446 -18.41 7.65 17.39
N LEU A 447 -17.62 6.86 16.68
CA LEU A 447 -17.21 7.11 15.31
C LEU A 447 -17.82 6.11 14.31
N GLY A 448 -18.68 5.18 14.75
CA GLY A 448 -19.31 4.20 13.88
C GLY A 448 -19.95 4.86 12.65
N TRP A 449 -20.75 5.93 12.87
CA TRP A 449 -21.38 6.70 11.80
C TRP A 449 -20.38 7.29 10.79
N PHE A 450 -19.20 7.73 11.27
CA PHE A 450 -18.16 8.33 10.43
C PHE A 450 -17.55 7.27 9.50
N PHE A 451 -17.13 6.14 10.06
CA PHE A 451 -16.56 5.04 9.29
C PHE A 451 -17.56 4.43 8.29
N ASP A 452 -18.81 4.26 8.69
CA ASP A 452 -19.86 3.75 7.80
C ASP A 452 -20.12 4.71 6.63
N GLN A 453 -20.24 6.00 6.92
CA GLN A 453 -20.53 7.02 5.91
C GLN A 453 -19.38 7.17 4.89
N TRP A 454 -18.14 7.26 5.35
CA TRP A 454 -17.03 7.63 4.48
C TRP A 454 -16.34 6.45 3.81
N LEU A 455 -16.42 5.25 4.39
CA LEU A 455 -15.72 4.08 3.92
C LEU A 455 -16.63 3.00 3.31
N ARG A 456 -17.89 2.88 3.76
CA ARG A 456 -18.82 1.84 3.31
C ARG A 456 -19.89 2.35 2.33
N ARG A 457 -19.89 3.64 2.04
CA ARG A 457 -20.79 4.27 1.07
C ARG A 457 -19.97 4.91 -0.06
N PRO A 458 -20.48 4.88 -1.31
CA PRO A 458 -19.89 5.62 -2.43
C PRO A 458 -20.14 7.13 -2.30
N GLY A 459 -19.40 7.91 -3.10
CA GLY A 459 -19.65 9.34 -3.29
C GLY A 459 -19.14 10.25 -2.16
N TYR A 460 -19.72 11.44 -2.12
CA TYR A 460 -19.38 12.56 -1.23
C TYR A 460 -20.54 13.55 -1.18
N PRO A 461 -20.66 14.43 -0.17
CA PRO A 461 -21.69 15.48 -0.16
C PRO A 461 -21.44 16.56 -1.20
N GLU A 462 -22.53 17.05 -1.80
CA GLU A 462 -22.55 18.24 -2.65
C GLU A 462 -23.30 19.33 -1.89
N VAL A 463 -22.66 20.48 -1.63
CA VAL A 463 -23.23 21.56 -0.83
C VAL A 463 -23.27 22.85 -1.64
N THR A 464 -24.45 23.44 -1.71
CA THR A 464 -24.65 24.78 -2.27
C THR A 464 -24.94 25.75 -1.13
N ALA A 465 -24.18 26.84 -1.08
CA ALA A 465 -24.42 27.98 -0.20
C ALA A 465 -24.92 29.14 -1.02
N THR A 466 -26.02 29.77 -0.60
CA THR A 466 -26.44 31.07 -1.08
C THR A 466 -26.38 32.05 0.09
N TRP A 467 -25.83 33.25 -0.16
CA TRP A 467 -25.69 34.24 0.91
C TRP A 467 -26.18 35.60 0.47
N SER A 468 -26.63 36.41 1.43
CA SER A 468 -27.00 37.81 1.25
C SER A 468 -26.57 38.64 2.47
N TYR A 469 -26.30 39.93 2.25
CA TYR A 469 -25.97 40.85 3.32
C TYR A 469 -27.18 41.67 3.75
N ASP A 470 -27.58 41.53 5.00
CA ASP A 470 -28.62 42.37 5.65
C ASP A 470 -27.95 43.60 6.27
N ASN A 471 -27.98 44.73 5.55
CA ASN A 471 -27.36 45.97 5.99
C ASN A 471 -27.98 46.55 7.28
N PRO A 472 -29.33 46.61 7.43
CA PRO A 472 -29.95 47.01 8.69
C PRO A 472 -29.58 46.10 9.86
N GLY A 473 -29.56 44.81 9.66
CA GLY A 473 -29.22 43.82 10.66
C GLY A 473 -27.71 43.62 10.91
N ARG A 474 -26.87 44.24 10.07
CA ARG A 474 -25.39 44.10 10.11
C ARG A 474 -24.97 42.63 10.20
N ARG A 475 -25.48 41.82 9.33
CA ARG A 475 -25.19 40.36 9.31
C ARG A 475 -25.25 39.81 7.88
N VAL A 476 -24.60 38.66 7.71
CA VAL A 476 -24.70 37.84 6.52
C VAL A 476 -25.63 36.66 6.81
N ASP A 477 -26.68 36.53 6.02
CA ASP A 477 -27.55 35.37 6.05
C ASP A 477 -27.04 34.36 5.03
N VAL A 478 -26.66 33.15 5.49
CA VAL A 478 -26.16 32.04 4.66
C VAL A 478 -27.17 30.91 4.71
N GLU A 479 -27.60 30.44 3.55
CA GLU A 479 -28.47 29.28 3.38
C GLU A 479 -27.67 28.15 2.73
N LEU A 480 -27.58 26.99 3.40
CA LEU A 480 -26.81 25.82 3.03
C LEU A 480 -27.77 24.68 2.67
N THR A 481 -27.61 24.10 1.48
CA THR A 481 -28.38 22.95 1.03
C THR A 481 -27.47 21.83 0.60
N GLN A 482 -27.75 20.60 1.06
CA GLN A 482 -27.03 19.41 0.65
C GLN A 482 -27.77 18.72 -0.50
N GLY A 483 -27.06 18.39 -1.59
CA GLY A 483 -27.59 17.63 -2.72
C GLY A 483 -27.88 16.18 -2.36
N SER A 484 -28.83 15.57 -3.08
CA SER A 484 -29.33 14.21 -2.81
C SER A 484 -28.62 13.09 -3.58
N ARG A 485 -27.69 13.42 -4.50
CA ARG A 485 -27.07 12.45 -5.43
C ARG A 485 -26.50 11.21 -4.74
N PHE A 486 -25.82 11.38 -3.61
CA PHE A 486 -25.20 10.29 -2.87
C PHE A 486 -25.88 10.04 -1.52
N GLY A 487 -27.10 10.61 -1.33
CA GLY A 487 -27.79 10.61 -0.05
C GLY A 487 -27.20 11.59 0.95
N ALA A 488 -27.78 11.65 2.14
CA ALA A 488 -27.36 12.57 3.18
C ALA A 488 -26.04 12.16 3.84
N PHE A 489 -25.18 13.15 4.08
CA PHE A 489 -23.94 13.04 4.86
C PHE A 489 -24.05 13.91 6.11
N ARG A 490 -23.43 13.44 7.18
CA ARG A 490 -23.27 14.15 8.44
C ARG A 490 -21.86 14.70 8.55
N PHE A 491 -21.69 16.02 8.77
CA PHE A 491 -20.39 16.65 8.94
C PHE A 491 -20.53 18.06 9.50
N PRO A 492 -19.55 18.59 10.23
CA PRO A 492 -19.43 20.01 10.49
C PRO A 492 -18.91 20.74 9.26
N LEU A 493 -19.45 21.92 8.94
CA LEU A 493 -18.99 22.77 7.85
C LEU A 493 -18.60 24.14 8.39
N VAL A 494 -17.36 24.54 8.14
CA VAL A 494 -16.90 25.90 8.49
C VAL A 494 -17.29 26.86 7.37
N VAL A 495 -17.99 27.92 7.73
CA VAL A 495 -18.27 29.09 6.89
C VAL A 495 -17.38 30.22 7.36
N GLU A 496 -16.54 30.74 6.49
CA GLU A 496 -15.69 31.89 6.75
C GLU A 496 -16.14 33.07 5.89
N LEU A 497 -16.21 34.24 6.48
CA LEU A 497 -16.37 35.48 5.74
C LEU A 497 -15.31 36.52 6.16
N VAL A 498 -14.91 37.35 5.21
CA VAL A 498 -14.09 38.53 5.47
C VAL A 498 -14.94 39.76 5.20
N ASP A 499 -15.11 40.60 6.22
CA ASP A 499 -15.92 41.82 6.10
C ASP A 499 -15.17 42.96 5.38
N SER A 500 -15.85 44.06 5.15
CA SER A 500 -15.28 45.25 4.47
C SER A 500 -14.14 45.92 5.26
N ALA A 501 -14.01 45.64 6.54
CA ALA A 501 -12.92 46.10 7.38
C ALA A 501 -11.71 45.12 7.40
N GLY A 502 -11.80 44.00 6.68
CA GLY A 502 -10.78 42.96 6.64
C GLY A 502 -10.82 42.02 7.85
N VAL A 503 -11.88 42.05 8.64
CA VAL A 503 -12.04 41.16 9.80
C VAL A 503 -12.60 39.81 9.34
N THR A 504 -11.95 38.73 9.77
CA THR A 504 -12.38 37.36 9.47
C THR A 504 -13.34 36.85 10.55
N HIS A 505 -14.48 36.38 10.12
CA HIS A 505 -15.48 35.74 10.99
C HIS A 505 -15.67 34.28 10.55
N ARG A 506 -15.65 33.35 11.51
CA ARG A 506 -15.87 31.91 11.27
C ARG A 506 -17.07 31.41 12.05
N SER A 507 -17.90 30.61 11.40
CA SER A 507 -19.01 29.89 12.03
C SER A 507 -18.96 28.42 11.62
N THR A 508 -19.15 27.51 12.57
CA THR A 508 -19.27 26.07 12.26
C THR A 508 -20.73 25.68 12.26
N VAL A 509 -21.18 25.10 11.17
CA VAL A 509 -22.56 24.66 10.95
C VAL A 509 -22.61 23.14 10.96
N ASP A 510 -23.48 22.56 11.78
CA ASP A 510 -23.71 21.11 11.78
C ASP A 510 -24.70 20.75 10.66
N MET A 511 -24.24 20.04 9.64
CA MET A 511 -25.03 19.58 8.49
C MET A 511 -25.75 18.25 8.75
N THR A 512 -25.79 17.76 9.98
CA THR A 512 -26.41 16.47 10.35
C THR A 512 -27.92 16.41 10.02
N THR A 513 -28.60 17.54 10.11
CA THR A 513 -30.06 17.66 9.92
C THR A 513 -30.45 18.02 8.50
N ALA A 514 -29.48 18.28 7.62
CA ALA A 514 -29.74 18.76 6.25
C ALA A 514 -30.07 17.63 5.24
N ALA A 515 -30.43 16.43 5.73
CA ALA A 515 -30.73 15.29 4.85
C ALA A 515 -31.84 15.58 3.82
N GLU A 516 -32.77 16.48 4.15
CA GLU A 516 -33.88 16.91 3.28
C GLU A 516 -34.20 18.42 3.45
N GLY A 517 -33.28 19.18 4.04
CA GLY A 517 -33.56 20.55 4.42
C GLY A 517 -32.42 21.52 4.17
N THR A 518 -32.77 22.78 4.29
CA THR A 518 -31.87 23.92 4.25
C THR A 518 -31.46 24.29 5.68
N VAL A 519 -30.15 24.42 5.93
CA VAL A 519 -29.64 24.99 7.16
C VAL A 519 -29.37 26.47 6.93
N ARG A 520 -29.84 27.31 7.84
CA ARG A 520 -29.59 28.77 7.81
C ARG A 520 -28.69 29.16 8.97
N VAL A 521 -27.67 29.97 8.67
CA VAL A 521 -26.80 30.55 9.66
C VAL A 521 -26.70 32.07 9.43
N GLN A 522 -26.70 32.83 10.52
CA GLN A 522 -26.52 34.27 10.52
C GLN A 522 -25.15 34.58 11.15
N ILE A 523 -24.30 35.28 10.40
CA ILE A 523 -22.96 35.65 10.85
C ILE A 523 -22.90 37.17 10.96
N PRO A 524 -22.63 37.72 12.17
CA PRO A 524 -22.44 39.17 12.33
C PRO A 524 -21.34 39.69 11.41
N SER A 525 -21.60 40.86 10.77
CA SER A 525 -20.62 41.48 9.87
C SER A 525 -20.81 42.99 9.90
N ALA A 526 -19.72 43.72 10.15
CA ALA A 526 -19.75 45.18 10.23
C ALA A 526 -20.13 45.88 8.91
N GLY A 527 -19.91 45.21 7.78
CA GLY A 527 -20.24 45.66 6.45
C GLY A 527 -20.44 44.47 5.48
N ARG A 528 -20.78 44.74 4.25
CA ARG A 528 -20.89 43.70 3.22
C ARG A 528 -19.58 42.94 3.12
N PRO A 529 -19.59 41.59 3.14
CA PRO A 529 -18.36 40.81 3.07
C PRO A 529 -17.71 40.95 1.69
N THR A 530 -16.39 40.91 1.68
CA THR A 530 -15.56 40.86 0.48
C THR A 530 -15.40 39.43 -0.05
N SER A 531 -15.57 38.44 0.85
CA SER A 531 -15.55 37.03 0.49
C SER A 531 -16.36 36.20 1.49
N VAL A 532 -16.99 35.14 0.96
CA VAL A 532 -17.61 34.06 1.74
C VAL A 532 -17.06 32.73 1.21
N VAL A 533 -16.44 31.96 2.08
CA VAL A 533 -15.74 30.72 1.74
C VAL A 533 -16.26 29.58 2.61
N LEU A 534 -16.50 28.41 2.01
CA LEU A 534 -16.79 27.17 2.72
C LEU A 534 -15.52 26.36 2.86
N ASP A 535 -15.34 25.76 4.05
CA ASP A 535 -14.22 24.87 4.35
C ASP A 535 -12.84 25.48 3.99
N PRO A 536 -12.48 26.64 4.56
CA PRO A 536 -11.26 27.35 4.22
C PRO A 536 -9.97 26.55 4.55
N ASP A 537 -10.06 25.61 5.50
CA ASP A 537 -8.94 24.78 5.94
C ASP A 537 -8.81 23.47 5.15
N VAL A 538 -9.70 23.25 4.15
CA VAL A 538 -9.72 22.02 3.32
C VAL A 538 -9.88 20.75 4.17
N ALA A 539 -10.68 20.81 5.21
CA ALA A 539 -10.87 19.73 6.18
C ALA A 539 -12.03 18.77 5.80
N LEU A 540 -12.76 19.04 4.73
CA LEU A 540 -13.94 18.30 4.30
C LEU A 540 -13.83 17.81 2.84
N LEU A 541 -14.13 16.53 2.60
CA LEU A 541 -14.37 16.02 1.25
C LEU A 541 -15.79 16.37 0.82
N ALA A 542 -15.95 17.43 0.08
CA ALA A 542 -17.24 17.86 -0.45
C ALA A 542 -17.07 18.65 -1.74
N ARG A 543 -18.08 18.61 -2.62
CA ARG A 543 -18.23 19.58 -3.70
C ARG A 543 -18.95 20.80 -3.11
N LEU A 544 -18.29 21.94 -3.13
CA LEU A 544 -18.79 23.17 -2.51
C LEU A 544 -19.01 24.23 -3.58
N VAL A 545 -20.20 24.84 -3.58
CA VAL A 545 -20.58 25.94 -4.48
C VAL A 545 -21.09 27.08 -3.62
N VAL A 546 -20.60 28.31 -3.84
CA VAL A 546 -21.02 29.51 -3.12
C VAL A 546 -21.53 30.54 -4.15
N THR A 547 -22.72 31.09 -3.91
CA THR A 547 -23.33 32.13 -4.74
C THR A 547 -23.90 33.23 -3.86
N GLU A 548 -23.82 34.45 -4.33
CA GLU A 548 -24.49 35.61 -3.72
C GLU A 548 -25.89 35.78 -4.32
N ARG A 549 -26.89 36.11 -3.48
CA ARG A 549 -28.26 36.46 -3.91
C ARG A 549 -28.39 37.95 -4.24
#